data_68555f7b7c8873f005641f31e1187229
#
_entry.id   68555f7b7c8873f005641f31e1187229
#
_cell.length_a   1.000
_cell.length_b   1.000
_cell.length_c   1.000
_cell.angle_alpha   90.00
_cell.angle_beta   90.00
_cell.angle_gamma   90.00
#
_symmetry.space_group_name_H-M   'P 1'
#
loop_
_entity.id
_entity.type
_entity.pdbx_description
1 polymer ?
#
loop_
_entity_poly.entity_id
_entity_poly.type
_entity_poly.pdbx_seq_one_letter_code
_entity_poly.pdbx_strand_id
1 'polypeptide(L)'
;MKIAASLYSSNLQDLPSLVQELDTLPVDFFHVDCFEGEEQKVVKDIRAIQGISSKPIDLHAIASNSASVFQLAKDLGVMQLTLQLENIRDTLIIPKDKGYKFGLAITNTTNLGVLQAYEGELDYILLMTTIPGKSGGKFEKSSFDRIRQCKRQYPNIPVYVDGGINAEVSFVLRLLGVSQAVSGSFLVNHDNVAQALADLRFHQKGSSFLVQDFMLDKQSLPILNPSICSVKEIIQALDSFGMGFVLFEENDTILGVCSNADFRKGVLTNIDNLGDLSVKDMINKSPICLNEKASTYEMISLIKKYSFPILFLPIIDDKKALKGVITFNELIKGEG
;
A
#
# COMPACT_ATOMS: atom_id res chain seq x y z
N MET A 1 0.75 -6.11 6.20
CA MET A 1 -0.51 -5.74 5.50
C MET A 1 -1.61 -6.70 5.92
N LYS A 2 -2.75 -6.20 6.39
CA LYS A 2 -3.92 -7.00 6.76
C LYS A 2 -4.66 -7.52 5.52
N ILE A 3 -5.31 -8.69 5.67
CA ILE A 3 -6.13 -9.29 4.61
C ILE A 3 -7.58 -9.37 5.08
N ALA A 4 -8.47 -8.71 4.35
CA ALA A 4 -9.91 -8.80 4.51
C ALA A 4 -10.48 -9.77 3.44
N ALA A 5 -11.28 -10.75 3.85
CA ALA A 5 -11.93 -11.69 2.95
C ALA A 5 -13.28 -11.12 2.50
N SER A 6 -13.45 -10.86 1.20
CA SER A 6 -14.74 -10.43 0.63
C SER A 6 -15.67 -11.62 0.52
N LEU A 7 -16.64 -11.71 1.45
CA LEU A 7 -17.48 -12.90 1.61
C LEU A 7 -18.44 -13.10 0.43
N TYR A 8 -18.97 -12.02 -0.13
CA TYR A 8 -19.91 -12.11 -1.26
C TYR A 8 -19.26 -12.43 -2.62
N SER A 9 -17.93 -12.58 -2.61
CA SER A 9 -17.20 -13.04 -3.80
C SER A 9 -17.18 -14.57 -3.97
N SER A 10 -17.69 -15.34 -2.98
CA SER A 10 -17.76 -16.80 -3.07
C SER A 10 -18.87 -17.24 -4.03
N ASN A 11 -18.54 -18.22 -4.86
CA ASN A 11 -19.49 -18.96 -5.71
C ASN A 11 -19.40 -20.48 -5.51
N LEU A 12 -18.55 -20.94 -4.58
CA LEU A 12 -18.31 -22.36 -4.30
C LEU A 12 -19.04 -22.85 -3.04
N GLN A 13 -19.29 -21.95 -2.08
CA GLN A 13 -19.86 -22.29 -0.79
C GLN A 13 -20.97 -21.31 -0.40
N ASP A 14 -21.89 -21.76 0.47
CA ASP A 14 -22.81 -20.84 1.16
C ASP A 14 -22.06 -20.01 2.22
N LEU A 15 -22.65 -18.91 2.63
CA LEU A 15 -22.03 -17.96 3.55
C LEU A 15 -21.64 -18.58 4.92
N PRO A 16 -22.49 -19.40 5.59
CA PRO A 16 -22.12 -20.04 6.85
C PRO A 16 -20.90 -20.97 6.72
N SER A 17 -20.87 -21.81 5.70
CA SER A 17 -19.76 -22.74 5.47
C SER A 17 -18.45 -22.02 5.18
N LEU A 18 -18.49 -20.98 4.36
CA LEU A 18 -17.34 -20.13 4.09
C LEU A 18 -16.80 -19.43 5.35
N VAL A 19 -17.70 -18.88 6.17
CA VAL A 19 -17.32 -18.21 7.43
C VAL A 19 -16.67 -19.20 8.41
N GLN A 20 -17.22 -20.41 8.55
CA GLN A 20 -16.62 -21.48 9.37
C GLN A 20 -15.21 -21.84 8.93
N GLU A 21 -14.98 -21.99 7.62
CA GLU A 21 -13.64 -22.28 7.09
C GLU A 21 -12.68 -21.11 7.36
N LEU A 22 -13.07 -19.89 7.03
CA LEU A 22 -12.23 -18.69 7.20
C LEU A 22 -11.99 -18.35 8.68
N ASP A 23 -12.87 -18.74 9.61
CA ASP A 23 -12.69 -18.52 11.04
C ASP A 23 -11.49 -19.27 11.59
N THR A 24 -11.18 -20.45 11.06
CA THR A 24 -10.00 -21.25 11.43
C THR A 24 -8.68 -20.68 10.92
N LEU A 25 -8.72 -19.74 9.98
CA LEU A 25 -7.56 -19.16 9.32
C LEU A 25 -7.24 -17.77 9.88
N PRO A 26 -6.01 -17.29 9.79
CA PRO A 26 -5.61 -15.98 10.28
C PRO A 26 -6.03 -14.84 9.31
N VAL A 27 -7.29 -14.81 8.86
CA VAL A 27 -7.90 -13.69 8.16
C VAL A 27 -8.15 -12.56 9.15
N ASP A 28 -7.85 -11.31 8.78
CA ASP A 28 -7.92 -10.17 9.71
C ASP A 28 -9.34 -9.60 9.82
N PHE A 29 -10.09 -9.59 8.71
CA PHE A 29 -11.46 -9.04 8.62
C PHE A 29 -12.33 -9.86 7.68
N PHE A 30 -13.63 -9.87 7.96
CA PHE A 30 -14.66 -10.25 6.99
C PHE A 30 -15.20 -8.98 6.33
N HIS A 31 -15.01 -8.87 5.01
CA HIS A 31 -15.49 -7.76 4.22
C HIS A 31 -16.85 -8.08 3.62
N VAL A 32 -17.80 -7.16 3.83
CA VAL A 32 -19.18 -7.27 3.40
C VAL A 32 -19.58 -6.02 2.65
N ASP A 33 -19.98 -6.16 1.38
CA ASP A 33 -20.55 -5.06 0.60
C ASP A 33 -22.04 -4.89 0.92
N CYS A 34 -22.49 -3.64 1.06
CA CYS A 34 -23.89 -3.28 1.27
C CYS A 34 -24.32 -2.29 0.21
N PHE A 35 -25.15 -2.74 -0.72
CA PHE A 35 -25.78 -1.86 -1.70
C PHE A 35 -27.06 -1.25 -1.16
N GLU A 36 -27.39 -0.07 -1.66
CA GLU A 36 -28.67 0.58 -1.38
C GLU A 36 -29.85 -0.34 -1.72
N GLY A 37 -30.74 -0.52 -0.74
CA GLY A 37 -31.88 -1.46 -0.84
C GLY A 37 -31.60 -2.89 -0.41
N GLU A 38 -30.35 -3.26 -0.09
CA GLU A 38 -29.97 -4.60 0.38
C GLU A 38 -29.72 -4.66 1.89
N GLU A 39 -30.00 -3.59 2.63
CA GLU A 39 -29.65 -3.44 4.05
C GLU A 39 -30.24 -4.57 4.91
N GLN A 40 -31.49 -5.01 4.65
CA GLN A 40 -32.13 -6.09 5.40
C GLN A 40 -31.40 -7.43 5.22
N LYS A 41 -30.95 -7.73 3.99
CA LYS A 41 -30.14 -8.91 3.70
C LYS A 41 -28.81 -8.85 4.44
N VAL A 42 -28.13 -7.70 4.36
CA VAL A 42 -26.81 -7.49 5.00
C VAL A 42 -26.93 -7.60 6.52
N VAL A 43 -27.96 -7.05 7.14
CA VAL A 43 -28.24 -7.22 8.57
C VAL A 43 -28.38 -8.69 8.96
N LYS A 44 -29.16 -9.46 8.21
CA LYS A 44 -29.33 -10.90 8.44
C LYS A 44 -28.01 -11.65 8.30
N ASP A 45 -27.25 -11.36 7.25
CA ASP A 45 -25.99 -12.02 6.96
C ASP A 45 -24.93 -11.70 8.02
N ILE A 46 -24.77 -10.42 8.39
CA ILE A 46 -23.83 -10.01 9.44
C ILE A 46 -24.18 -10.64 10.79
N ARG A 47 -25.46 -10.73 11.17
CA ARG A 47 -25.89 -11.42 12.40
C ARG A 47 -25.58 -12.91 12.34
N ALA A 48 -25.74 -13.56 11.19
CA ALA A 48 -25.36 -14.96 11.01
C ALA A 48 -23.84 -15.14 11.12
N ILE A 49 -23.03 -14.26 10.52
CA ILE A 49 -21.58 -14.26 10.63
C ILE A 49 -21.14 -14.12 12.10
N GLN A 50 -21.71 -13.14 12.82
CA GLN A 50 -21.43 -12.90 14.24
C GLN A 50 -21.82 -14.08 15.15
N GLY A 51 -22.78 -14.89 14.73
CA GLY A 51 -23.16 -16.15 15.42
C GLY A 51 -22.16 -17.28 15.24
N ILE A 52 -21.29 -17.20 14.22
CA ILE A 52 -20.31 -18.25 13.86
C ILE A 52 -18.89 -17.83 14.30
N SER A 53 -18.54 -16.58 14.12
CA SER A 53 -17.18 -16.06 14.27
C SER A 53 -17.14 -14.76 15.05
N SER A 54 -16.07 -14.57 15.82
CA SER A 54 -15.76 -13.30 16.51
C SER A 54 -14.84 -12.38 15.69
N LYS A 55 -14.48 -12.77 14.46
CA LYS A 55 -13.64 -11.91 13.60
C LYS A 55 -14.34 -10.59 13.29
N PRO A 56 -13.57 -9.48 13.23
CA PRO A 56 -14.13 -8.17 12.99
C PRO A 56 -14.70 -8.04 11.56
N ILE A 57 -15.78 -7.28 11.45
CA ILE A 57 -16.46 -7.00 10.19
C ILE A 57 -16.01 -5.64 9.66
N ASP A 58 -15.69 -5.61 8.37
CA ASP A 58 -15.42 -4.44 7.54
C ASP A 58 -16.62 -4.27 6.57
N LEU A 59 -17.47 -3.28 6.85
CA LEU A 59 -18.67 -3.00 6.06
C LEU A 59 -18.36 -1.93 5.02
N HIS A 60 -18.51 -2.26 3.74
CA HIS A 60 -18.40 -1.31 2.64
C HIS A 60 -19.80 -0.98 2.11
N ALA A 61 -20.25 0.24 2.32
CA ALA A 61 -21.59 0.68 1.92
C ALA A 61 -21.53 1.53 0.64
N ILE A 62 -22.30 1.10 -0.34
CA ILE A 62 -22.48 1.72 -1.65
C ILE A 62 -23.92 2.25 -1.69
N ALA A 63 -24.16 3.35 -0.97
CA ALA A 63 -25.49 3.91 -0.70
C ALA A 63 -25.48 5.43 -0.80
N SER A 64 -26.64 6.00 -1.08
CA SER A 64 -26.81 7.45 -1.27
C SER A 64 -27.02 8.22 0.04
N ASN A 65 -27.57 7.59 1.06
CA ASN A 65 -27.86 8.19 2.37
C ASN A 65 -26.83 7.78 3.43
N SER A 66 -25.88 8.65 3.73
CA SER A 66 -24.82 8.38 4.68
C SER A 66 -25.31 8.23 6.13
N ALA A 67 -26.33 8.99 6.53
CA ALA A 67 -26.83 8.97 7.91
C ALA A 67 -27.44 7.62 8.29
N SER A 68 -28.22 6.99 7.38
CA SER A 68 -28.78 5.65 7.61
C SER A 68 -27.71 4.58 7.72
N VAL A 69 -26.63 4.71 6.93
CA VAL A 69 -25.50 3.76 6.97
C VAL A 69 -24.69 3.87 8.26
N PHE A 70 -24.48 5.08 8.78
CA PHE A 70 -23.82 5.27 10.07
C PHE A 70 -24.58 4.60 11.21
N GLN A 71 -25.93 4.74 11.21
CA GLN A 71 -26.78 4.08 12.20
C GLN A 71 -26.70 2.55 12.05
N LEU A 72 -26.80 2.04 10.82
CA LEU A 72 -26.69 0.62 10.52
C LEU A 72 -25.37 0.02 11.03
N ALA A 73 -24.25 0.67 10.75
CA ALA A 73 -22.92 0.23 11.18
C ALA A 73 -22.82 0.15 12.72
N LYS A 74 -23.38 1.14 13.41
CA LYS A 74 -23.42 1.17 14.87
C LYS A 74 -24.27 0.03 15.45
N ASP A 75 -25.46 -0.22 14.90
CA ASP A 75 -26.41 -1.24 15.35
C ASP A 75 -25.86 -2.66 15.12
N LEU A 76 -25.03 -2.84 14.09
CA LEU A 76 -24.37 -4.10 13.77
C LEU A 76 -23.06 -4.30 14.54
N GLY A 77 -22.50 -3.26 15.18
CA GLY A 77 -21.22 -3.34 15.87
C GLY A 77 -20.03 -3.71 14.96
N VAL A 78 -20.04 -3.18 13.75
CA VAL A 78 -18.92 -3.41 12.82
C VAL A 78 -17.64 -2.72 13.32
N MET A 79 -16.48 -3.26 12.97
CA MET A 79 -15.20 -2.67 13.38
C MET A 79 -14.72 -1.58 12.42
N GLN A 80 -15.08 -1.70 11.14
CA GLN A 80 -14.75 -0.73 10.09
C GLN A 80 -16.01 -0.44 9.26
N LEU A 81 -16.18 0.83 8.90
CA LEU A 81 -17.20 1.28 7.94
C LEU A 81 -16.52 2.09 6.85
N THR A 82 -16.72 1.69 5.63
CA THR A 82 -16.34 2.43 4.42
C THR A 82 -17.58 2.92 3.69
N LEU A 83 -17.64 4.20 3.30
CA LEU A 83 -18.63 4.71 2.38
C LEU A 83 -18.03 4.94 1.00
N GLN A 84 -18.71 4.48 -0.06
CA GLN A 84 -18.35 4.81 -1.44
C GLN A 84 -18.70 6.26 -1.74
N LEU A 85 -17.69 7.12 -1.86
CA LEU A 85 -17.87 8.57 -1.96
C LEU A 85 -18.72 8.98 -3.16
N GLU A 86 -18.55 8.33 -4.30
CA GLU A 86 -19.27 8.65 -5.53
C GLU A 86 -20.79 8.38 -5.46
N ASN A 87 -21.22 7.58 -4.50
CA ASN A 87 -22.64 7.24 -4.32
C ASN A 87 -23.36 8.18 -3.38
N ILE A 88 -22.64 8.87 -2.49
CA ILE A 88 -23.23 9.77 -1.49
C ILE A 88 -23.97 10.94 -2.18
N ARG A 89 -25.21 11.20 -1.79
CA ARG A 89 -26.03 12.27 -2.33
C ARG A 89 -26.45 13.30 -1.26
N ASP A 90 -26.42 12.92 0.01
CA ASP A 90 -26.66 13.82 1.13
C ASP A 90 -25.38 14.58 1.53
N THR A 91 -25.51 15.52 2.47
CA THR A 91 -24.34 16.15 3.09
C THR A 91 -23.70 15.15 4.05
N LEU A 92 -22.48 14.74 3.75
CA LEU A 92 -21.74 13.80 4.59
C LEU A 92 -21.33 14.48 5.91
N ILE A 93 -22.01 14.10 7.00
CA ILE A 93 -21.70 14.53 8.37
C ILE A 93 -21.24 13.32 9.14
N ILE A 94 -19.93 13.25 9.41
CA ILE A 94 -19.31 12.10 10.06
C ILE A 94 -19.54 12.17 11.59
N PRO A 95 -20.17 11.14 12.21
CA PRO A 95 -20.40 11.13 13.66
C PRO A 95 -19.07 11.10 14.44
N LYS A 96 -18.97 11.88 15.53
CA LYS A 96 -17.78 11.91 16.40
C LYS A 96 -17.61 10.62 17.22
N ASP A 97 -18.70 10.08 17.76
CA ASP A 97 -18.71 8.88 18.62
C ASP A 97 -19.24 7.67 17.83
N LYS A 98 -18.46 7.21 16.85
CA LYS A 98 -18.90 6.15 15.90
C LYS A 98 -18.76 4.74 16.48
N GLY A 99 -17.75 4.48 17.32
CA GLY A 99 -17.46 3.14 17.85
C GLY A 99 -16.79 2.19 16.84
N TYR A 100 -16.49 2.66 15.63
CA TYR A 100 -15.81 1.95 14.53
C TYR A 100 -14.81 2.88 13.82
N LYS A 101 -13.87 2.31 13.09
CA LYS A 101 -13.01 3.05 12.18
C LYS A 101 -13.79 3.43 10.92
N PHE A 102 -13.60 4.67 10.47
CA PHE A 102 -14.31 5.20 9.32
C PHE A 102 -13.37 5.51 8.17
N GLY A 103 -13.72 5.09 6.96
CA GLY A 103 -13.01 5.38 5.73
C GLY A 103 -13.93 5.81 4.59
N LEU A 104 -13.35 6.48 3.61
CA LEU A 104 -13.99 6.74 2.33
C LEU A 104 -13.37 5.91 1.24
N ALA A 105 -14.22 5.26 0.46
CA ALA A 105 -13.82 4.57 -0.76
C ALA A 105 -13.93 5.53 -1.95
N ILE A 106 -12.92 5.51 -2.82
CA ILE A 106 -12.91 6.23 -4.10
C ILE A 106 -12.40 5.33 -5.22
N THR A 107 -12.91 5.57 -6.43
CA THR A 107 -12.47 4.86 -7.63
C THR A 107 -11.15 5.41 -8.18
N ASN A 108 -10.53 4.70 -9.12
CA ASN A 108 -9.31 5.14 -9.78
C ASN A 108 -9.45 6.48 -10.53
N THR A 109 -10.65 6.85 -10.92
CA THR A 109 -10.93 8.07 -11.71
C THR A 109 -11.27 9.29 -10.87
N THR A 110 -11.61 9.11 -9.59
CA THR A 110 -12.01 10.21 -8.69
C THR A 110 -10.78 11.02 -8.28
N ASN A 111 -10.85 12.34 -8.33
CA ASN A 111 -9.74 13.19 -7.90
C ASN A 111 -9.44 13.00 -6.41
N LEU A 112 -8.18 12.76 -6.04
CA LEU A 112 -7.77 12.59 -4.65
C LEU A 112 -8.07 13.82 -3.78
N GLY A 113 -8.02 15.02 -4.34
CA GLY A 113 -8.27 16.27 -3.63
C GLY A 113 -9.66 16.36 -2.98
N VAL A 114 -10.63 15.55 -3.42
CA VAL A 114 -11.98 15.51 -2.79
C VAL A 114 -11.93 15.03 -1.34
N LEU A 115 -10.92 14.24 -0.97
CA LEU A 115 -10.76 13.73 0.39
C LEU A 115 -10.25 14.79 1.37
N GLN A 116 -9.69 15.91 0.88
CA GLN A 116 -9.13 16.96 1.73
C GLN A 116 -10.16 17.52 2.72
N ALA A 117 -11.44 17.61 2.31
CA ALA A 117 -12.52 18.07 3.16
C ALA A 117 -12.77 17.16 4.38
N TYR A 118 -12.31 15.92 4.33
CA TYR A 118 -12.57 14.89 5.35
C TYR A 118 -11.28 14.38 6.04
N GLU A 119 -10.11 14.91 5.68
CA GLU A 119 -8.80 14.40 6.11
C GLU A 119 -8.69 14.19 7.63
N GLY A 120 -9.20 15.13 8.44
CA GLY A 120 -9.17 15.04 9.90
C GLY A 120 -10.15 14.05 10.52
N GLU A 121 -11.02 13.43 9.74
CA GLU A 121 -12.10 12.54 10.20
C GLU A 121 -11.92 11.10 9.70
N LEU A 122 -10.99 10.87 8.76
CA LEU A 122 -10.73 9.56 8.16
C LEU A 122 -9.71 8.77 8.98
N ASP A 123 -10.07 7.53 9.31
CA ASP A 123 -9.15 6.56 9.87
C ASP A 123 -8.35 5.83 8.78
N TYR A 124 -8.87 5.78 7.54
CA TYR A 124 -8.22 5.21 6.36
C TYR A 124 -8.89 5.68 5.06
N ILE A 125 -8.22 5.46 3.93
CA ILE A 125 -8.75 5.66 2.56
C ILE A 125 -8.78 4.30 1.88
N LEU A 126 -9.94 3.92 1.30
CA LEU A 126 -10.05 2.72 0.47
C LEU A 126 -9.97 3.10 -1.01
N LEU A 127 -8.97 2.58 -1.72
CA LEU A 127 -8.85 2.74 -3.17
C LEU A 127 -9.48 1.54 -3.87
N MET A 128 -10.53 1.80 -4.64
CA MET A 128 -11.16 0.80 -5.50
C MET A 128 -10.34 0.62 -6.77
N THR A 129 -9.78 -0.54 -6.98
CA THR A 129 -8.95 -0.88 -8.15
C THR A 129 -9.73 -1.65 -9.21
N THR A 130 -11.00 -1.90 -8.94
CA THR A 130 -12.01 -2.45 -9.86
C THR A 130 -13.34 -1.72 -9.64
N ILE A 131 -14.38 -2.11 -10.38
CA ILE A 131 -15.72 -1.56 -10.19
C ILE A 131 -16.25 -1.97 -8.81
N PRO A 132 -16.67 -1.04 -7.95
CA PRO A 132 -17.19 -1.34 -6.62
C PRO A 132 -18.29 -2.41 -6.63
N GLY A 133 -18.19 -3.38 -5.71
CA GLY A 133 -19.15 -4.46 -5.55
C GLY A 133 -19.20 -5.48 -6.69
N LYS A 134 -18.25 -5.46 -7.64
CA LYS A 134 -18.14 -6.49 -8.70
C LYS A 134 -16.95 -7.40 -8.42
N SER A 135 -17.25 -8.68 -8.19
CA SER A 135 -16.23 -9.72 -8.02
C SER A 135 -15.56 -10.10 -9.36
N GLY A 136 -14.32 -10.59 -9.30
CA GLY A 136 -13.58 -11.13 -10.46
C GLY A 136 -12.93 -10.08 -11.38
N GLY A 137 -12.93 -8.81 -10.99
CA GLY A 137 -12.19 -7.76 -11.70
C GLY A 137 -10.67 -8.01 -11.70
N LYS A 138 -9.98 -7.53 -12.73
CA LYS A 138 -8.51 -7.58 -12.80
C LYS A 138 -7.91 -6.30 -12.28
N PHE A 139 -6.85 -6.41 -11.49
CA PHE A 139 -6.07 -5.29 -11.03
C PHE A 139 -5.36 -4.61 -12.20
N GLU A 140 -5.51 -3.30 -12.32
CA GLU A 140 -4.83 -2.51 -13.35
C GLU A 140 -3.52 -1.92 -12.81
N LYS A 141 -2.45 -1.96 -13.60
CA LYS A 141 -1.12 -1.43 -13.22
C LYS A 141 -1.15 0.06 -12.85
N SER A 142 -2.01 0.84 -13.47
CA SER A 142 -2.24 2.26 -13.15
C SER A 142 -2.64 2.49 -11.69
N SER A 143 -3.21 1.48 -11.03
CA SER A 143 -3.57 1.56 -9.61
C SER A 143 -2.35 1.66 -8.69
N PHE A 144 -1.17 1.17 -9.11
CA PHE A 144 0.05 1.38 -8.33
C PHE A 144 0.45 2.85 -8.25
N ASP A 145 0.35 3.59 -9.38
CA ASP A 145 0.56 5.04 -9.38
C ASP A 145 -0.44 5.75 -8.49
N ARG A 146 -1.69 5.32 -8.55
CA ARG A 146 -2.77 5.87 -7.74
C ARG A 146 -2.49 5.70 -6.24
N ILE A 147 -2.03 4.52 -5.83
CA ILE A 147 -1.64 4.24 -4.44
C ILE A 147 -0.49 5.15 -4.01
N ARG A 148 0.56 5.30 -4.83
CA ARG A 148 1.69 6.20 -4.54
C ARG A 148 1.25 7.65 -4.40
N GLN A 149 0.40 8.14 -5.29
CA GLN A 149 -0.17 9.50 -5.23
C GLN A 149 -0.98 9.71 -3.95
N CYS A 150 -1.85 8.76 -3.61
CA CYS A 150 -2.66 8.82 -2.40
C CYS A 150 -1.77 8.88 -1.14
N LYS A 151 -0.80 7.99 -1.01
CA LYS A 151 0.13 7.98 0.13
C LYS A 151 0.99 9.24 0.23
N ARG A 152 1.35 9.85 -0.89
CA ARG A 152 2.10 11.12 -0.92
C ARG A 152 1.23 12.29 -0.47
N GLN A 153 -0.02 12.33 -0.93
CA GLN A 153 -0.95 13.41 -0.59
C GLN A 153 -1.46 13.30 0.85
N TYR A 154 -1.65 12.07 1.34
CA TYR A 154 -2.18 11.77 2.68
C TYR A 154 -1.23 10.83 3.45
N PRO A 155 -0.02 11.28 3.82
CA PRO A 155 1.03 10.41 4.36
C PRO A 155 0.69 9.79 5.73
N ASN A 156 -0.22 10.42 6.48
CA ASN A 156 -0.63 9.99 7.82
C ASN A 156 -1.90 9.13 7.83
N ILE A 157 -2.57 8.98 6.68
CA ILE A 157 -3.80 8.18 6.58
C ILE A 157 -3.47 6.82 5.94
N PRO A 158 -3.75 5.70 6.63
CA PRO A 158 -3.58 4.36 6.08
C PRO A 158 -4.34 4.19 4.76
N VAL A 159 -3.70 3.60 3.77
CA VAL A 159 -4.32 3.28 2.48
C VAL A 159 -4.69 1.80 2.47
N TYR A 160 -5.95 1.53 2.16
CA TYR A 160 -6.52 0.21 1.91
C TYR A 160 -6.82 0.06 0.41
N VAL A 161 -6.88 -1.17 -0.07
CA VAL A 161 -7.10 -1.44 -1.49
C VAL A 161 -8.13 -2.56 -1.65
N ASP A 162 -9.09 -2.38 -2.55
CA ASP A 162 -10.07 -3.39 -2.92
C ASP A 162 -10.21 -3.53 -4.44
N GLY A 163 -10.15 -4.77 -4.90
CA GLY A 163 -10.37 -5.15 -6.30
C GLY A 163 -9.17 -5.84 -6.96
N GLY A 164 -9.39 -7.05 -7.48
CA GLY A 164 -8.42 -7.80 -8.25
C GLY A 164 -7.18 -8.29 -7.48
N ILE A 165 -7.28 -8.40 -6.15
CA ILE A 165 -6.15 -8.76 -5.29
C ILE A 165 -5.86 -10.26 -5.37
N ASN A 166 -4.65 -10.59 -5.82
CA ASN A 166 -4.08 -11.93 -5.87
C ASN A 166 -2.67 -11.93 -5.26
N ALA A 167 -1.96 -13.05 -5.29
CA ALA A 167 -0.63 -13.19 -4.69
C ALA A 167 0.41 -12.20 -5.26
N GLU A 168 0.43 -12.00 -6.59
CA GLU A 168 1.36 -11.09 -7.25
C GLU A 168 1.09 -9.63 -6.89
N VAL A 169 -0.17 -9.22 -6.95
CA VAL A 169 -0.62 -7.87 -6.59
C VAL A 169 -0.33 -7.62 -5.11
N SER A 170 -0.67 -8.56 -4.23
CA SER A 170 -0.45 -8.46 -2.79
C SER A 170 1.02 -8.22 -2.44
N PHE A 171 1.95 -8.87 -3.14
CA PHE A 171 3.38 -8.63 -2.94
C PHE A 171 3.77 -7.18 -3.22
N VAL A 172 3.30 -6.61 -4.34
CA VAL A 172 3.58 -5.22 -4.70
C VAL A 172 2.90 -4.24 -3.74
N LEU A 173 1.66 -4.52 -3.33
CA LEU A 173 0.93 -3.69 -2.34
C LEU A 173 1.69 -3.60 -1.01
N ARG A 174 2.30 -4.71 -0.56
CA ARG A 174 3.15 -4.71 0.65
C ARG A 174 4.39 -3.84 0.48
N LEU A 175 5.06 -3.89 -0.69
CA LEU A 175 6.18 -2.99 -1.02
C LEU A 175 5.78 -1.52 -1.01
N LEU A 176 4.57 -1.21 -1.49
CA LEU A 176 4.01 0.14 -1.49
C LEU A 176 3.48 0.58 -0.11
N GLY A 177 3.50 -0.29 0.90
CA GLY A 177 3.04 0.01 2.26
C GLY A 177 1.54 0.19 2.36
N VAL A 178 0.76 -0.59 1.61
CA VAL A 178 -0.69 -0.70 1.78
C VAL A 178 -0.97 -1.38 3.12
N SER A 179 -1.90 -0.83 3.90
CA SER A 179 -2.16 -1.30 5.25
C SER A 179 -3.15 -2.46 5.31
N GLN A 180 -4.12 -2.50 4.37
CA GLN A 180 -5.11 -3.57 4.24
C GLN A 180 -5.45 -3.80 2.78
N ALA A 181 -5.66 -5.07 2.40
CA ALA A 181 -6.14 -5.47 1.09
C ALA A 181 -7.38 -6.35 1.22
N VAL A 182 -8.40 -6.07 0.43
CA VAL A 182 -9.62 -6.88 0.32
C VAL A 182 -9.43 -7.87 -0.80
N SER A 183 -9.43 -9.17 -0.48
CA SER A 183 -9.32 -10.24 -1.48
C SER A 183 -10.64 -10.99 -1.58
N GLY A 184 -11.19 -10.99 -2.78
CA GLY A 184 -12.43 -11.68 -3.12
C GLY A 184 -12.14 -13.06 -3.72
N SER A 185 -12.52 -13.24 -4.99
CA SER A 185 -12.50 -14.52 -5.69
C SER A 185 -11.18 -15.30 -5.62
N PHE A 186 -10.04 -14.62 -5.58
CA PHE A 186 -8.74 -15.28 -5.43
C PHE A 186 -8.65 -16.06 -4.10
N LEU A 187 -9.16 -15.49 -3.01
CA LEU A 187 -9.12 -16.13 -1.69
C LEU A 187 -10.25 -17.12 -1.51
N VAL A 188 -11.51 -16.66 -1.73
CA VAL A 188 -12.70 -17.43 -1.31
C VAL A 188 -13.14 -18.50 -2.34
N ASN A 189 -12.62 -18.48 -3.57
CA ASN A 189 -12.90 -19.47 -4.60
C ASN A 189 -11.66 -20.33 -4.92
N HIS A 190 -10.66 -20.34 -4.05
CA HIS A 190 -9.48 -21.18 -4.22
C HIS A 190 -9.74 -22.58 -3.64
N ASP A 191 -9.29 -23.64 -4.34
CA ASP A 191 -9.44 -25.04 -3.88
C ASP A 191 -8.84 -25.27 -2.47
N ASN A 192 -7.84 -24.48 -2.09
CA ASN A 192 -7.24 -24.47 -0.77
C ASN A 192 -7.13 -23.02 -0.28
N VAL A 193 -8.10 -22.59 0.51
CA VAL A 193 -8.20 -21.21 1.03
C VAL A 193 -6.99 -20.85 1.93
N ALA A 194 -6.49 -21.81 2.72
CA ALA A 194 -5.30 -21.61 3.55
C ALA A 194 -4.05 -21.32 2.71
N GLN A 195 -3.88 -22.01 1.58
CA GLN A 195 -2.78 -21.77 0.65
C GLN A 195 -2.93 -20.38 0.00
N ALA A 196 -4.13 -20.01 -0.45
CA ALA A 196 -4.38 -18.70 -1.03
C ALA A 196 -4.07 -17.57 -0.04
N LEU A 197 -4.46 -17.73 1.22
CA LEU A 197 -4.13 -16.75 2.27
C LEU A 197 -2.62 -16.67 2.53
N ALA A 198 -1.92 -17.80 2.57
CA ALA A 198 -0.46 -17.83 2.69
C ALA A 198 0.20 -17.14 1.49
N ASP A 199 -0.29 -17.36 0.28
CA ASP A 199 0.22 -16.69 -0.92
C ASP A 199 -0.03 -15.18 -0.87
N LEU A 200 -1.18 -14.70 -0.41
CA LEU A 200 -1.44 -13.27 -0.21
C LEU A 200 -0.46 -12.63 0.80
N ARG A 201 -0.08 -13.37 1.84
CA ARG A 201 0.78 -12.84 2.91
C ARG A 201 2.27 -12.97 2.62
N PHE A 202 2.69 -14.07 2.00
CA PHE A 202 4.10 -14.46 1.95
C PHE A 202 4.64 -14.71 0.54
N HIS A 203 3.80 -14.60 -0.50
CA HIS A 203 4.29 -14.83 -1.86
C HIS A 203 5.43 -13.90 -2.22
N GLN A 204 6.54 -14.49 -2.66
CA GLN A 204 7.75 -13.78 -3.08
C GLN A 204 8.24 -14.28 -4.46
N LYS A 205 7.50 -15.19 -5.08
CA LYS A 205 7.90 -15.80 -6.35
C LYS A 205 7.29 -15.04 -7.53
N GLY A 206 8.10 -14.82 -8.54
CA GLY A 206 7.79 -14.36 -9.88
C GLY A 206 6.44 -13.66 -10.08
N SER A 207 6.48 -12.36 -10.25
CA SER A 207 5.34 -11.55 -10.65
C SER A 207 5.52 -11.16 -12.10
N SER A 208 4.42 -11.03 -12.84
CA SER A 208 4.39 -10.45 -14.18
C SER A 208 4.68 -8.94 -14.17
N PHE A 209 4.70 -8.31 -13.00
CA PHE A 209 5.04 -6.91 -12.84
C PHE A 209 6.54 -6.67 -12.93
N LEU A 210 6.91 -5.63 -13.68
CA LEU A 210 8.26 -5.12 -13.77
C LEU A 210 8.48 -4.05 -12.69
N VAL A 211 9.72 -3.83 -12.30
CA VAL A 211 10.05 -2.84 -11.27
C VAL A 211 9.60 -1.43 -11.64
N GLN A 212 9.58 -1.09 -12.93
CA GLN A 212 9.04 0.18 -13.43
C GLN A 212 7.54 0.37 -13.14
N ASP A 213 6.78 -0.71 -12.97
CA ASP A 213 5.33 -0.64 -12.73
C ASP A 213 5.01 -0.13 -11.30
N PHE A 214 5.96 -0.25 -10.36
CA PHE A 214 5.72 0.07 -8.94
C PHE A 214 6.86 0.81 -8.23
N MET A 215 7.95 1.20 -8.91
CA MET A 215 9.01 2.03 -8.33
C MET A 215 8.50 3.42 -7.92
N LEU A 216 9.18 4.07 -7.01
CA LEU A 216 8.96 5.49 -6.70
C LEU A 216 9.51 6.34 -7.85
N ASP A 217 8.72 7.31 -8.30
CA ASP A 217 9.11 8.20 -9.38
C ASP A 217 10.25 9.14 -8.98
N LYS A 218 11.07 9.48 -9.95
CA LYS A 218 12.19 10.42 -9.81
C LYS A 218 11.80 11.73 -9.11
N GLN A 219 10.61 12.28 -9.38
CA GLN A 219 10.09 13.51 -8.77
C GLN A 219 9.87 13.43 -7.25
N SER A 220 9.79 12.21 -6.71
CA SER A 220 9.57 11.96 -5.27
C SER A 220 10.85 11.68 -4.50
N LEU A 221 12.01 11.80 -5.14
CA LEU A 221 13.29 11.33 -4.61
C LEU A 221 14.22 12.50 -4.25
N PRO A 222 15.04 12.35 -3.20
CA PRO A 222 16.10 13.28 -2.87
C PRO A 222 17.26 13.15 -3.88
N ILE A 223 17.24 13.93 -4.94
CA ILE A 223 18.27 13.92 -6.00
C ILE A 223 19.05 15.23 -5.95
N LEU A 224 20.36 15.13 -5.89
CA LEU A 224 21.29 16.26 -5.91
C LEU A 224 22.31 16.11 -7.03
N ASN A 225 22.79 17.24 -7.55
CA ASN A 225 23.95 17.24 -8.45
C ASN A 225 25.24 17.38 -7.59
N PRO A 226 26.14 16.39 -7.60
CA PRO A 226 27.32 16.39 -6.74
C PRO A 226 28.36 17.44 -7.10
N SER A 227 28.30 17.99 -8.32
CA SER A 227 29.23 19.02 -8.80
C SER A 227 28.92 20.41 -8.21
N ILE A 228 27.69 20.63 -7.73
CA ILE A 228 27.23 21.95 -7.26
C ILE A 228 26.63 21.92 -5.85
N CYS A 229 26.27 20.73 -5.31
CA CYS A 229 25.68 20.65 -3.98
C CYS A 229 26.72 20.74 -2.86
N SER A 230 26.27 21.16 -1.69
CA SER A 230 27.05 21.24 -0.46
C SER A 230 26.72 20.06 0.47
N VAL A 231 27.61 19.82 1.45
CA VAL A 231 27.38 18.86 2.54
C VAL A 231 26.09 19.19 3.31
N LYS A 232 25.79 20.49 3.51
CA LYS A 232 24.57 20.95 4.17
C LYS A 232 23.31 20.52 3.42
N GLU A 233 23.30 20.61 2.09
CA GLU A 233 22.16 20.17 1.27
C GLU A 233 21.97 18.65 1.32
N ILE A 234 23.06 17.87 1.42
CA ILE A 234 22.95 16.43 1.64
C ILE A 234 22.25 16.13 2.98
N ILE A 235 22.66 16.80 4.07
CA ILE A 235 22.05 16.64 5.39
C ILE A 235 20.57 17.02 5.35
N GLN A 236 20.26 18.16 4.74
CA GLN A 236 18.87 18.62 4.60
C GLN A 236 18.01 17.64 3.80
N ALA A 237 18.55 17.07 2.72
CA ALA A 237 17.84 16.09 1.92
C ALA A 237 17.62 14.76 2.68
N LEU A 238 18.62 14.27 3.42
CA LEU A 238 18.49 13.08 4.27
C LEU A 238 17.39 13.26 5.33
N ASP A 239 17.34 14.44 5.95
CA ASP A 239 16.37 14.77 7.00
C ASP A 239 14.95 15.00 6.42
N SER A 240 14.82 15.89 5.43
CA SER A 240 13.52 16.32 4.89
C SER A 240 12.76 15.19 4.19
N PHE A 241 13.44 14.30 3.45
CA PHE A 241 12.80 13.18 2.77
C PHE A 241 12.59 11.97 3.68
N GLY A 242 13.39 11.82 4.75
CA GLY A 242 13.27 10.71 5.69
C GLY A 242 13.50 9.32 5.11
N MET A 243 14.04 9.23 3.88
CA MET A 243 14.26 7.96 3.18
C MET A 243 15.57 7.25 3.59
N GLY A 244 16.47 7.96 4.27
CA GLY A 244 17.77 7.45 4.70
C GLY A 244 18.83 7.37 3.59
N PHE A 245 18.58 7.98 2.45
CA PHE A 245 19.53 8.10 1.34
C PHE A 245 19.30 9.37 0.51
N VAL A 246 20.33 9.77 -0.24
CA VAL A 246 20.29 10.78 -1.30
C VAL A 246 20.91 10.17 -2.55
N LEU A 247 20.36 10.48 -3.71
CA LEU A 247 20.87 10.08 -5.02
C LEU A 247 21.66 11.24 -5.63
N PHE A 248 22.77 10.91 -6.28
CA PHE A 248 23.53 11.89 -7.05
C PHE A 248 23.40 11.64 -8.52
N GLU A 249 22.98 12.68 -9.23
CA GLU A 249 22.72 12.63 -10.66
C GLU A 249 23.32 13.84 -11.36
N GLU A 250 23.83 13.61 -12.54
CA GLU A 250 24.24 14.66 -13.48
C GLU A 250 23.91 14.23 -14.92
N ASN A 251 23.28 15.10 -15.69
CA ASN A 251 22.84 14.83 -17.06
C ASN A 251 22.05 13.52 -17.21
N ASP A 252 21.04 13.35 -16.35
CA ASP A 252 20.18 12.15 -16.22
C ASP A 252 20.91 10.83 -15.88
N THR A 253 22.22 10.87 -15.63
CA THR A 253 23.00 9.70 -15.25
C THR A 253 23.23 9.65 -13.75
N ILE A 254 22.94 8.49 -13.12
CA ILE A 254 23.26 8.29 -11.72
C ILE A 254 24.78 8.20 -11.52
N LEU A 255 25.31 9.07 -10.67
CA LEU A 255 26.74 9.12 -10.33
C LEU A 255 27.05 8.40 -9.02
N GLY A 256 26.05 8.21 -8.17
CA GLY A 256 26.24 7.53 -6.89
C GLY A 256 25.08 7.74 -5.93
N VAL A 257 25.27 7.27 -4.71
CA VAL A 257 24.31 7.44 -3.61
C VAL A 257 25.05 7.84 -2.34
N CYS A 258 24.35 8.52 -1.43
CA CYS A 258 24.79 8.69 -0.05
C CYS A 258 23.70 8.15 0.87
N SER A 259 23.95 7.02 1.51
CA SER A 259 23.10 6.53 2.59
C SER A 259 23.50 7.16 3.94
N ASN A 260 22.66 6.99 4.96
CA ASN A 260 23.03 7.36 6.34
C ASN A 260 24.34 6.68 6.79
N ALA A 261 24.67 5.49 6.26
CA ALA A 261 25.91 4.80 6.54
C ALA A 261 27.10 5.46 5.84
N ASP A 262 26.95 5.86 4.57
CA ASP A 262 27.98 6.56 3.80
C ASP A 262 28.25 7.94 4.42
N PHE A 263 27.19 8.66 4.80
CA PHE A 263 27.32 9.94 5.50
C PHE A 263 28.15 9.80 6.80
N ARG A 264 27.78 8.84 7.67
CA ARG A 264 28.53 8.60 8.92
C ARG A 264 29.99 8.23 8.65
N LYS A 265 30.25 7.42 7.61
CA LYS A 265 31.62 7.04 7.23
C LYS A 265 32.43 8.27 6.79
N GLY A 266 31.85 9.16 5.98
CA GLY A 266 32.49 10.41 5.58
C GLY A 266 32.81 11.31 6.78
N VAL A 267 31.86 11.46 7.71
CA VAL A 267 32.10 12.21 8.96
C VAL A 267 33.21 11.57 9.81
N LEU A 268 33.20 10.25 9.99
CA LEU A 268 34.23 9.55 10.76
C LEU A 268 35.62 9.69 10.17
N THR A 269 35.74 9.69 8.84
CA THR A 269 37.02 9.88 8.15
C THR A 269 37.60 11.27 8.37
N ASN A 270 36.77 12.28 8.57
CA ASN A 270 37.14 13.68 8.74
C ASN A 270 36.84 14.20 10.18
N ILE A 271 36.77 13.29 11.17
CA ILE A 271 36.29 13.67 12.52
C ILE A 271 37.19 14.68 13.21
N ASP A 272 38.49 14.63 12.98
CA ASP A 272 39.48 15.54 13.57
C ASP A 272 39.47 16.94 12.90
N ASN A 273 38.96 17.04 11.68
CA ASN A 273 38.81 18.32 10.96
C ASN A 273 37.58 18.30 10.06
N LEU A 274 36.41 18.52 10.66
CA LEU A 274 35.10 18.54 9.94
C LEU A 274 35.03 19.66 8.90
N GLY A 275 35.91 20.66 8.95
CA GLY A 275 36.00 21.72 7.93
C GLY A 275 36.45 21.20 6.56
N ASP A 276 37.15 20.08 6.50
CA ASP A 276 37.62 19.47 5.26
C ASP A 276 36.62 18.46 4.65
N LEU A 277 35.50 18.23 5.38
CA LEU A 277 34.47 17.30 4.91
C LEU A 277 33.86 17.76 3.60
N SER A 278 33.93 16.91 2.59
CA SER A 278 33.44 17.20 1.25
C SER A 278 32.35 16.23 0.79
N VAL A 279 31.60 16.64 -0.21
CA VAL A 279 30.56 15.79 -0.85
C VAL A 279 31.17 14.46 -1.35
N LYS A 280 32.41 14.49 -1.84
CA LYS A 280 33.12 13.31 -2.37
C LYS A 280 33.37 12.24 -1.32
N ASP A 281 33.48 12.60 -0.05
CA ASP A 281 33.75 11.68 1.05
C ASP A 281 32.51 10.84 1.42
N MET A 282 31.34 11.24 0.94
CA MET A 282 30.04 10.65 1.27
C MET A 282 29.43 9.88 0.10
N ILE A 283 29.98 9.97 -1.11
CA ILE A 283 29.40 9.35 -2.29
C ILE A 283 29.88 7.92 -2.45
N ASN A 284 28.96 6.96 -2.36
CA ASN A 284 29.17 5.62 -2.91
C ASN A 284 28.94 5.67 -4.42
N LYS A 285 30.05 5.60 -5.18
CA LYS A 285 30.06 5.67 -6.66
C LYS A 285 29.66 4.36 -7.35
N SER A 286 29.47 3.30 -6.60
CA SER A 286 29.13 1.98 -7.14
C SER A 286 27.86 1.44 -6.47
N PRO A 287 26.72 2.16 -6.55
CA PRO A 287 25.49 1.70 -5.95
C PRO A 287 25.00 0.44 -6.67
N ILE A 288 24.34 -0.43 -5.91
CA ILE A 288 23.64 -1.57 -6.49
C ILE A 288 22.40 -1.01 -7.16
N CYS A 289 22.32 -1.14 -8.49
CA CYS A 289 21.20 -0.68 -9.31
C CYS A 289 20.48 -1.87 -9.94
N LEU A 290 19.23 -1.65 -10.35
CA LEU A 290 18.43 -2.62 -11.07
C LEU A 290 17.85 -1.98 -12.34
N ASN A 291 17.71 -2.76 -13.41
CA ASN A 291 17.10 -2.26 -14.65
C ASN A 291 15.57 -2.08 -14.48
N GLU A 292 15.01 -1.04 -15.07
CA GLU A 292 13.56 -0.74 -15.00
C GLU A 292 12.68 -1.88 -15.53
N LYS A 293 13.21 -2.69 -16.46
CA LYS A 293 12.52 -3.84 -17.06
C LYS A 293 12.71 -5.14 -16.26
N ALA A 294 13.45 -5.10 -15.15
CA ALA A 294 13.62 -6.27 -14.31
C ALA A 294 12.29 -6.69 -13.68
N SER A 295 12.10 -7.99 -13.57
CA SER A 295 10.97 -8.59 -12.88
C SER A 295 11.17 -8.52 -11.35
N THR A 296 10.09 -8.71 -10.59
CA THR A 296 10.17 -8.86 -9.13
C THR A 296 11.05 -10.04 -8.72
N TYR A 297 11.09 -11.11 -9.51
CA TYR A 297 11.98 -12.26 -9.27
C TYR A 297 13.46 -11.87 -9.37
N GLU A 298 13.84 -11.15 -10.43
CA GLU A 298 15.22 -10.66 -10.61
C GLU A 298 15.61 -9.71 -9.49
N MET A 299 14.70 -8.82 -9.06
CA MET A 299 14.90 -7.93 -7.92
C MET A 299 15.19 -8.71 -6.64
N ILE A 300 14.35 -9.69 -6.29
CA ILE A 300 14.55 -10.52 -5.09
C ILE A 300 15.85 -11.33 -5.20
N SER A 301 16.12 -11.88 -6.38
CA SER A 301 17.34 -12.66 -6.64
C SER A 301 18.58 -11.80 -6.49
N LEU A 302 18.53 -10.52 -6.92
CA LEU A 302 19.62 -9.56 -6.73
C LEU A 302 19.86 -9.31 -5.23
N ILE A 303 18.80 -9.02 -4.47
CA ILE A 303 18.90 -8.75 -3.03
C ILE A 303 19.54 -9.93 -2.28
N LYS A 304 19.13 -11.16 -2.61
CA LYS A 304 19.65 -12.39 -1.97
C LYS A 304 21.14 -12.67 -2.22
N LYS A 305 21.76 -12.02 -3.20
CA LYS A 305 23.21 -12.17 -3.47
C LYS A 305 24.10 -11.47 -2.45
N TYR A 306 23.54 -10.52 -1.70
CA TYR A 306 24.31 -9.70 -0.77
C TYR A 306 24.08 -10.15 0.67
N SER A 307 25.16 -10.15 1.47
CA SER A 307 25.13 -10.51 2.90
C SER A 307 24.71 -9.37 3.82
N PHE A 308 24.55 -8.17 3.29
CA PHE A 308 24.07 -6.99 4.03
C PHE A 308 22.67 -6.59 3.57
N PRO A 309 21.87 -5.95 4.43
CA PRO A 309 20.51 -5.55 4.08
C PRO A 309 20.51 -4.44 3.01
N ILE A 310 19.78 -4.67 1.93
CA ILE A 310 19.48 -3.66 0.90
C ILE A 310 18.15 -3.02 1.27
N LEU A 311 18.16 -1.74 1.64
CA LEU A 311 16.97 -1.00 2.04
C LEU A 311 16.32 -0.24 0.87
N PHE A 312 17.08 0.01 -0.19
CA PHE A 312 16.60 0.66 -1.40
C PHE A 312 17.43 0.23 -2.61
N LEU A 313 16.83 0.28 -3.79
CA LEU A 313 17.47 -0.01 -5.07
C LEU A 313 17.20 1.14 -6.05
N PRO A 314 18.21 1.88 -6.49
CA PRO A 314 18.08 2.78 -7.64
C PRO A 314 17.74 1.99 -8.91
N ILE A 315 16.76 2.49 -9.65
CA ILE A 315 16.28 1.90 -10.89
C ILE A 315 16.79 2.72 -12.06
N ILE A 316 17.41 2.06 -13.01
CA ILE A 316 18.04 2.67 -14.17
C ILE A 316 17.55 2.03 -15.47
N ASP A 317 17.66 2.77 -16.57
CA ASP A 317 17.47 2.21 -17.90
C ASP A 317 18.77 1.61 -18.47
N ASP A 318 18.70 1.13 -19.72
CA ASP A 318 19.83 0.54 -20.44
C ASP A 318 20.98 1.55 -20.69
N LYS A 319 20.71 2.87 -20.60
CA LYS A 319 21.68 3.96 -20.75
C LYS A 319 22.22 4.46 -19.39
N LYS A 320 21.89 3.79 -18.29
CA LYS A 320 22.19 4.18 -16.90
C LYS A 320 21.50 5.49 -16.45
N ALA A 321 20.44 5.92 -17.15
CA ALA A 321 19.64 7.04 -16.68
C ALA A 321 18.78 6.60 -15.50
N LEU A 322 18.77 7.43 -14.44
CA LEU A 322 17.95 7.19 -13.24
C LEU A 322 16.46 7.33 -13.57
N LYS A 323 15.69 6.30 -13.28
CA LYS A 323 14.23 6.26 -13.50
C LYS A 323 13.44 6.38 -12.21
N GLY A 324 13.94 5.81 -11.13
CA GLY A 324 13.24 5.78 -9.86
C GLY A 324 14.01 5.01 -8.80
N VAL A 325 13.30 4.64 -7.72
CA VAL A 325 13.84 3.82 -6.62
C VAL A 325 12.75 2.85 -6.14
N ILE A 326 13.17 1.66 -5.77
CA ILE A 326 12.36 0.78 -4.90
C ILE A 326 12.91 0.85 -3.50
N THR A 327 12.03 1.04 -2.51
CA THR A 327 12.38 0.98 -1.08
C THR A 327 11.74 -0.25 -0.44
N PHE A 328 12.39 -0.82 0.57
CA PHE A 328 11.91 -2.01 1.30
C PHE A 328 11.45 -1.67 2.73
N ASN A 329 11.49 -0.40 3.12
CA ASN A 329 11.13 0.04 4.48
C ASN A 329 9.68 -0.32 4.83
N GLU A 330 8.75 -0.15 3.89
CA GLU A 330 7.33 -0.42 4.12
C GLU A 330 7.05 -1.93 4.22
N LEU A 331 7.79 -2.76 3.50
CA LEU A 331 7.71 -4.21 3.63
C LEU A 331 8.13 -4.66 5.03
N ILE A 332 9.22 -4.09 5.54
CA ILE A 332 9.75 -4.41 6.87
C ILE A 332 8.79 -3.95 7.97
N LYS A 333 8.21 -2.74 7.85
CA LYS A 333 7.23 -2.21 8.81
C LYS A 333 5.90 -2.99 8.81
N GLY A 334 5.51 -3.54 7.69
CA GLY A 334 4.24 -4.25 7.52
C GLY A 334 4.24 -5.70 8.02
N GLU A 335 5.38 -6.22 8.45
CA GLU A 335 5.53 -7.58 8.99
C GLU A 335 5.55 -7.63 10.53
N GLY A 336 5.26 -6.49 11.20
CA GLY A 336 5.20 -6.34 12.65
C GLY A 336 3.78 -6.37 13.22
#